data_004cd7c41c23ab63ed5e941ebd0ad996
#
_entry.id   004cd7c41c23ab63ed5e941ebd0ad996
#
_cell.length_a   1.000
_cell.length_b   1.000
_cell.length_c   1.000
_cell.angle_alpha   90.00
_cell.angle_beta   90.00
_cell.angle_gamma   90.00
#
_symmetry.space_group_name_H-M   'P 1'
#
loop_
_entity.id
_entity.type
_entity.pdbx_description
1 polymer ?
#
loop_
_entity_poly.entity_id
_entity_poly.type
_entity_poly.pdbx_seq_one_letter_code
_entity_poly.pdbx_strand_id
1 'polypeptide(L)'
;VLRLITIGFSHFCEKARWALDRTALEYSEDDHVPLFHWRASFGAGGTRTVPVLVTPGRVLKDSNEILRFADEQLAPERRLFPEEPGMRAEAEALVADFDRGIGPSLRRWLYFHILPERAVALELLTCTGTRWERALTRGMFPVMRAMMRRGMKVDAAGAERSRQRVEATLDALDARLADGRRFLVGDRFTAADLTFAALAGLLVGPPEQGFPVPDGGLQIPAIAAVSAAVRERPVGRFITRMYAEERPPTRG
;
A
#
# COMPACT_ATOMS: atom_id res chain seq x y z
N VAL A 1 -2.03 23.12 7.83
CA VAL A 1 -1.14 21.96 7.69
C VAL A 1 -2.00 20.74 7.42
N LEU A 2 -1.64 19.96 6.41
CA LEU A 2 -2.31 18.69 6.11
C LEU A 2 -1.90 17.65 7.17
N ARG A 3 -2.83 16.75 7.55
CA ARG A 3 -2.54 15.64 8.46
C ARG A 3 -2.98 14.32 7.83
N LEU A 4 -2.03 13.41 7.60
CA LEU A 4 -2.25 12.09 7.04
C LEU A 4 -2.30 11.06 8.17
N ILE A 5 -3.48 10.48 8.42
CA ILE A 5 -3.69 9.43 9.42
C ILE A 5 -3.42 8.08 8.76
N THR A 6 -2.53 7.29 9.36
CA THR A 6 -2.00 6.06 8.74
C THR A 6 -1.92 4.88 9.70
N ILE A 7 -1.60 3.74 9.12
CA ILE A 7 -0.89 2.62 9.71
C ILE A 7 0.42 2.50 8.93
N GLY A 8 1.57 2.67 9.57
CA GLY A 8 2.85 2.86 8.92
C GLY A 8 3.16 1.87 7.79
N PHE A 9 3.05 0.57 8.06
CA PHE A 9 3.34 -0.49 7.09
C PHE A 9 2.20 -0.79 6.09
N SER A 10 1.13 0.00 6.07
CA SER A 10 0.03 -0.20 5.13
C SER A 10 0.40 0.25 3.72
N HIS A 11 0.33 -0.67 2.76
CA HIS A 11 0.58 -0.37 1.35
C HIS A 11 -0.43 0.63 0.74
N PHE A 12 -1.67 0.70 1.27
CA PHE A 12 -2.60 1.77 0.90
C PHE A 12 -2.17 3.13 1.45
N CYS A 13 -1.53 3.16 2.64
CA CYS A 13 -0.93 4.38 3.17
C CYS A 13 0.31 4.75 2.35
N GLU A 14 1.11 3.78 1.92
CA GLU A 14 2.24 4.01 1.01
C GLU A 14 1.79 4.65 -0.31
N LYS A 15 0.69 4.18 -0.91
CA LYS A 15 0.10 4.79 -2.09
C LYS A 15 -0.22 6.29 -1.85
N ALA A 16 -0.79 6.62 -0.69
CA ALA A 16 -1.11 8.00 -0.35
C ALA A 16 0.14 8.85 -0.07
N ARG A 17 1.13 8.32 0.68
CA ARG A 17 2.42 8.99 0.88
C ARG A 17 3.09 9.29 -0.44
N TRP A 18 3.24 8.29 -1.30
CA TRP A 18 3.86 8.45 -2.60
C TRP A 18 3.20 9.56 -3.43
N ALA A 19 1.86 9.57 -3.45
CA ALA A 19 1.13 10.61 -4.16
C ALA A 19 1.38 12.01 -3.58
N LEU A 20 1.35 12.16 -2.25
CA LEU A 20 1.60 13.44 -1.56
C LEU A 20 3.06 13.90 -1.70
N ASP A 21 4.02 12.98 -1.58
CA ASP A 21 5.45 13.29 -1.69
C ASP A 21 5.85 13.79 -3.10
N ARG A 22 5.05 13.50 -4.13
CA ARG A 22 5.22 14.06 -5.48
C ARG A 22 4.79 15.51 -5.58
N THR A 23 4.00 16.01 -4.64
CA THR A 23 3.53 17.40 -4.59
C THR A 23 4.52 18.30 -3.83
N ALA A 24 4.28 19.61 -3.84
CA ALA A 24 5.00 20.56 -2.98
C ALA A 24 4.32 20.75 -1.61
N LEU A 25 3.23 20.04 -1.33
CA LEU A 25 2.46 20.18 -0.10
C LEU A 25 3.22 19.60 1.10
N GLU A 26 3.22 20.35 2.19
CA GLU A 26 3.68 19.85 3.48
C GLU A 26 2.53 19.16 4.22
N TYR A 27 2.82 18.01 4.80
CA TYR A 27 1.89 17.28 5.64
C TYR A 27 2.60 16.66 6.84
N SER A 28 1.87 16.48 7.92
CA SER A 28 2.33 15.67 9.06
C SER A 28 1.67 14.30 9.01
N GLU A 29 2.41 13.27 9.34
CA GLU A 29 1.88 11.91 9.46
C GLU A 29 1.49 11.61 10.93
N ASP A 30 0.24 11.15 11.10
CA ASP A 30 -0.32 10.69 12.38
C ASP A 30 -0.47 9.17 12.31
N ASP A 31 0.60 8.48 12.67
CA ASP A 31 0.74 7.05 12.48
C ASP A 31 0.31 6.25 13.71
N HIS A 32 -0.45 5.18 13.48
CA HIS A 32 -1.06 4.37 14.51
C HIS A 32 -0.86 2.87 14.29
N VAL A 33 -0.89 2.13 15.38
CA VAL A 33 -1.04 0.67 15.33
C VAL A 33 -2.45 0.29 14.84
N PRO A 34 -2.62 -0.81 14.09
CA PRO A 34 -3.94 -1.31 13.70
C PRO A 34 -4.93 -1.38 14.87
N LEU A 35 -6.18 -1.04 14.62
CA LEU A 35 -7.31 -0.83 15.53
C LEU A 35 -7.25 0.52 16.29
N PHE A 36 -6.10 0.97 16.77
CA PHE A 36 -5.99 2.26 17.47
C PHE A 36 -6.19 3.45 16.53
N HIS A 37 -5.83 3.31 15.22
CA HIS A 37 -6.11 4.33 14.19
C HIS A 37 -7.59 4.72 14.10
N TRP A 38 -8.53 3.86 14.54
CA TRP A 38 -9.95 4.18 14.50
C TRP A 38 -10.29 5.43 15.29
N ARG A 39 -9.66 5.62 16.46
CA ARG A 39 -9.89 6.82 17.27
C ARG A 39 -9.51 8.10 16.52
N ALA A 40 -8.33 8.13 15.92
CA ALA A 40 -7.86 9.28 15.15
C ALA A 40 -8.70 9.50 13.90
N SER A 41 -8.98 8.41 13.15
CA SER A 41 -9.77 8.46 11.92
C SER A 41 -11.21 8.95 12.18
N PHE A 42 -11.93 8.35 13.12
CA PHE A 42 -13.31 8.79 13.44
C PHE A 42 -13.34 10.19 14.04
N GLY A 43 -12.38 10.53 14.91
CA GLY A 43 -12.27 11.88 15.46
C GLY A 43 -12.04 12.95 14.40
N ALA A 44 -11.45 12.59 13.28
CA ALA A 44 -11.25 13.45 12.12
C ALA A 44 -12.42 13.45 11.13
N GLY A 45 -13.48 12.68 11.36
CA GLY A 45 -14.59 12.49 10.40
C GLY A 45 -14.30 11.46 9.30
N GLY A 46 -13.27 10.63 9.49
CA GLY A 46 -12.89 9.54 8.59
C GLY A 46 -13.73 8.26 8.80
N THR A 47 -13.18 7.13 8.37
CA THR A 47 -13.82 5.81 8.42
C THR A 47 -13.02 4.80 9.25
N ARG A 48 -13.40 3.52 9.21
CA ARG A 48 -12.64 2.43 9.84
C ARG A 48 -11.34 2.08 9.11
N THR A 49 -11.12 2.64 7.94
CA THR A 49 -9.95 2.37 7.11
C THR A 49 -9.02 3.58 7.07
N VAL A 50 -7.76 3.32 6.79
CA VAL A 50 -6.73 4.32 6.50
C VAL A 50 -6.14 4.00 5.12
N PRO A 51 -5.55 5.00 4.43
CA PRO A 51 -5.24 6.36 4.87
C PRO A 51 -6.45 7.29 4.96
N VAL A 52 -6.34 8.32 5.80
CA VAL A 52 -7.28 9.45 5.86
C VAL A 52 -6.46 10.74 5.83
N LEU A 53 -6.76 11.64 4.91
CA LEU A 53 -6.11 12.96 4.83
C LEU A 53 -7.07 14.05 5.30
N VAL A 54 -6.68 14.75 6.35
CA VAL A 54 -7.39 15.93 6.85
C VAL A 54 -6.78 17.17 6.21
N THR A 55 -7.61 17.91 5.49
CA THR A 55 -7.26 19.20 4.89
C THR A 55 -8.08 20.33 5.54
N PRO A 56 -7.74 21.61 5.36
CA PRO A 56 -8.51 22.72 5.93
C PRO A 56 -9.99 22.76 5.53
N GLY A 57 -10.37 22.18 4.39
CA GLY A 57 -11.74 22.27 3.88
C GLY A 57 -12.49 20.93 3.80
N ARG A 58 -11.80 19.81 3.83
CA ARG A 58 -12.41 18.48 3.66
C ARG A 58 -11.58 17.36 4.25
N VAL A 59 -12.21 16.21 4.47
CA VAL A 59 -11.55 14.97 4.90
C VAL A 59 -11.64 13.95 3.76
N LEU A 60 -10.47 13.51 3.26
CA LEU A 60 -10.36 12.48 2.24
C LEU A 60 -10.21 11.13 2.92
N LYS A 61 -11.03 10.16 2.55
CA LYS A 61 -11.28 8.95 3.37
C LYS A 61 -10.67 7.67 2.82
N ASP A 62 -10.05 7.75 1.65
CA ASP A 62 -9.35 6.62 1.05
C ASP A 62 -8.17 7.06 0.18
N SER A 63 -7.34 6.09 -0.20
CA SER A 63 -6.13 6.35 -0.98
C SER A 63 -6.39 6.91 -2.39
N ASN A 64 -7.55 6.65 -2.99
CA ASN A 64 -7.90 7.18 -4.31
C ASN A 64 -8.31 8.65 -4.25
N GLU A 65 -9.11 9.03 -3.23
CA GLU A 65 -9.42 10.43 -2.99
C GLU A 65 -8.14 11.24 -2.77
N ILE A 66 -7.19 10.68 -2.01
CA ILE A 66 -5.88 11.30 -1.75
C ILE A 66 -5.05 11.37 -3.03
N LEU A 67 -5.00 10.30 -3.81
CA LEU A 67 -4.29 10.25 -5.09
C LEU A 67 -4.82 11.31 -6.08
N ARG A 68 -6.15 11.44 -6.21
CA ARG A 68 -6.77 12.47 -7.05
C ARG A 68 -6.49 13.88 -6.53
N PHE A 69 -6.59 14.08 -5.21
CA PHE A 69 -6.23 15.35 -4.59
C PHE A 69 -4.77 15.74 -4.86
N ALA A 70 -3.84 14.80 -4.72
CA ALA A 70 -2.44 15.04 -5.02
C ALA A 70 -2.22 15.35 -6.51
N ASP A 71 -2.90 14.62 -7.40
CA ASP A 71 -2.84 14.88 -8.84
C ASP A 71 -3.27 16.32 -9.20
N GLU A 72 -4.33 16.82 -8.58
CA GLU A 72 -4.81 18.20 -8.76
C GLU A 72 -3.79 19.26 -8.38
N GLN A 73 -2.82 18.94 -7.51
CA GLN A 73 -1.75 19.84 -7.06
C GLN A 73 -0.49 19.78 -7.92
N LEU A 74 -0.43 18.85 -8.87
CA LEU A 74 0.72 18.70 -9.76
C LEU A 74 0.59 19.62 -10.99
N ALA A 75 1.72 20.11 -11.49
CA ALA A 75 1.77 20.77 -12.78
C ALA A 75 1.32 19.83 -13.91
N PRO A 76 0.72 20.34 -15.00
CA PRO A 76 0.11 19.50 -16.05
C PRO A 76 1.02 18.38 -16.57
N GLU A 77 2.30 18.68 -16.78
CA GLU A 77 3.30 17.72 -17.27
C GLU A 77 3.66 16.62 -16.26
N ARG A 78 3.32 16.82 -14.99
CA ARG A 78 3.55 15.86 -13.89
C ARG A 78 2.29 15.13 -13.43
N ARG A 79 1.13 15.42 -14.04
CA ARG A 79 -0.15 14.79 -13.71
C ARG A 79 -0.05 13.27 -13.81
N LEU A 80 -0.63 12.61 -12.81
CA LEU A 80 -0.68 11.14 -12.72
C LEU A 80 -1.80 10.54 -13.57
N PHE A 81 -2.88 11.31 -13.80
CA PHE A 81 -3.93 10.92 -14.74
C PHE A 81 -3.71 11.60 -16.09
N PRO A 82 -3.55 10.82 -17.18
CA PRO A 82 -3.38 11.37 -18.53
C PRO A 82 -4.53 12.31 -18.94
N GLU A 83 -4.23 13.29 -19.77
CA GLU A 83 -5.27 14.19 -20.35
C GLU A 83 -6.03 13.53 -21.47
N GLU A 84 -5.38 12.63 -22.23
CA GLU A 84 -6.02 11.88 -23.31
C GLU A 84 -7.09 10.94 -22.71
N PRO A 85 -8.38 11.03 -23.17
CA PRO A 85 -9.49 10.35 -22.53
C PRO A 85 -9.36 8.82 -22.49
N GLY A 86 -8.80 8.20 -23.53
CA GLY A 86 -8.61 6.75 -23.58
C GLY A 86 -7.57 6.26 -22.59
N MET A 87 -6.40 6.91 -22.55
CA MET A 87 -5.36 6.60 -21.59
C MET A 87 -5.80 6.90 -20.15
N ARG A 88 -6.57 7.96 -19.95
CA ARG A 88 -7.15 8.29 -18.64
C ARG A 88 -8.08 7.19 -18.15
N ALA A 89 -9.01 6.76 -19.00
CA ALA A 89 -9.95 5.69 -18.68
C ALA A 89 -9.22 4.38 -18.36
N GLU A 90 -8.18 4.05 -19.12
CA GLU A 90 -7.35 2.87 -18.88
C GLU A 90 -6.61 2.96 -17.53
N ALA A 91 -5.99 4.09 -17.23
CA ALA A 91 -5.32 4.31 -15.94
C ALA A 91 -6.30 4.20 -14.76
N GLU A 92 -7.48 4.81 -14.87
CA GLU A 92 -8.52 4.73 -13.84
C GLU A 92 -9.04 3.29 -13.64
N ALA A 93 -9.22 2.54 -14.72
CA ALA A 93 -9.63 1.13 -14.66
C ALA A 93 -8.58 0.27 -13.95
N LEU A 94 -7.31 0.43 -14.29
CA LEU A 94 -6.20 -0.29 -13.63
C LEU A 94 -6.10 0.06 -12.14
N VAL A 95 -6.17 1.35 -11.79
CA VAL A 95 -6.19 1.79 -10.37
C VAL A 95 -7.32 1.10 -9.62
N ALA A 96 -8.54 1.10 -10.17
CA ALA A 96 -9.70 0.48 -9.54
C ALA A 96 -9.56 -1.05 -9.41
N ASP A 97 -8.96 -1.71 -10.39
CA ASP A 97 -8.72 -3.16 -10.35
C ASP A 97 -7.66 -3.54 -9.33
N PHE A 98 -6.57 -2.77 -9.24
CA PHE A 98 -5.53 -3.01 -8.23
C PHE A 98 -6.05 -2.80 -6.81
N ASP A 99 -6.82 -1.75 -6.57
CA ASP A 99 -7.40 -1.45 -5.25
C ASP A 99 -8.40 -2.51 -4.79
N ARG A 100 -9.21 -3.06 -5.70
CA ARG A 100 -10.17 -4.12 -5.38
C ARG A 100 -9.57 -5.52 -5.42
N GLY A 101 -8.53 -5.70 -6.20
CA GLY A 101 -7.89 -6.98 -6.50
C GLY A 101 -6.68 -7.27 -5.62
N ILE A 102 -5.51 -6.83 -6.09
CA ILE A 102 -4.24 -7.20 -5.48
C ILE A 102 -4.08 -6.64 -4.06
N GLY A 103 -4.50 -5.39 -3.80
CA GLY A 103 -4.33 -4.77 -2.50
C GLY A 103 -4.90 -5.61 -1.34
N PRO A 104 -6.23 -5.86 -1.28
CA PRO A 104 -6.82 -6.67 -0.21
C PRO A 104 -6.35 -8.12 -0.22
N SER A 105 -6.06 -8.69 -1.40
CA SER A 105 -5.62 -10.07 -1.54
C SER A 105 -4.22 -10.28 -0.99
N LEU A 106 -3.28 -9.42 -1.36
CA LEU A 106 -1.91 -9.48 -0.87
C LEU A 106 -1.88 -9.33 0.67
N ARG A 107 -2.59 -8.34 1.21
CA ARG A 107 -2.69 -8.15 2.66
C ARG A 107 -3.22 -9.40 3.37
N ARG A 108 -4.31 -10.02 2.87
CA ARG A 108 -4.89 -11.23 3.47
C ARG A 108 -3.90 -12.39 3.44
N TRP A 109 -3.24 -12.60 2.32
CA TRP A 109 -2.25 -13.66 2.15
C TRP A 109 -1.05 -13.46 3.08
N LEU A 110 -0.49 -12.26 3.15
CA LEU A 110 0.60 -11.94 4.08
C LEU A 110 0.20 -12.17 5.54
N TYR A 111 -0.97 -11.68 5.95
CA TYR A 111 -1.43 -11.88 7.33
C TYR A 111 -1.74 -13.34 7.67
N PHE A 112 -2.11 -14.16 6.72
CA PHE A 112 -2.26 -15.61 6.96
C PHE A 112 -0.96 -16.25 7.41
N HIS A 113 0.17 -15.83 6.85
CA HIS A 113 1.49 -16.33 7.21
C HIS A 113 2.10 -15.59 8.41
N ILE A 114 1.89 -14.28 8.53
CA ILE A 114 2.52 -13.46 9.58
C ILE A 114 1.84 -13.61 10.94
N LEU A 115 0.49 -13.60 10.99
CA LEU A 115 -0.21 -13.57 12.27
C LEU A 115 -0.02 -14.80 13.17
N PRO A 116 0.28 -16.02 12.68
CA PRO A 116 0.67 -17.15 13.52
C PRO A 116 2.03 -16.96 14.19
N GLU A 117 2.96 -16.28 13.53
CA GLU A 117 4.33 -16.03 13.98
C GLU A 117 4.36 -14.82 14.94
N ARG A 118 4.12 -15.09 16.25
CA ARG A 118 3.90 -14.02 17.25
C ARG A 118 5.00 -12.95 17.26
N ALA A 119 6.27 -13.36 17.19
CA ALA A 119 7.40 -12.43 17.23
C ALA A 119 7.37 -11.48 16.01
N VAL A 120 7.27 -12.05 14.81
CA VAL A 120 7.20 -11.32 13.54
C VAL A 120 5.96 -10.43 13.47
N ALA A 121 4.81 -10.96 13.88
CA ALA A 121 3.56 -10.19 13.90
C ALA A 121 3.65 -8.98 14.83
N LEU A 122 4.22 -9.16 16.03
CA LEU A 122 4.41 -8.05 16.97
C LEU A 122 5.43 -7.04 16.46
N GLU A 123 6.52 -7.48 15.87
CA GLU A 123 7.51 -6.59 15.26
C GLU A 123 6.85 -5.71 14.19
N LEU A 124 6.13 -6.32 13.24
CA LEU A 124 5.42 -5.59 12.20
C LEU A 124 4.34 -4.65 12.76
N LEU A 125 3.47 -5.16 13.65
CA LEU A 125 2.35 -4.36 14.18
C LEU A 125 2.80 -3.23 15.09
N THR A 126 4.01 -3.28 15.65
CA THR A 126 4.55 -2.28 16.56
C THR A 126 5.79 -1.56 16.04
N CYS A 127 6.12 -1.70 14.74
CA CYS A 127 7.24 -0.97 14.13
C CYS A 127 6.97 0.54 14.10
N THR A 128 5.70 0.93 14.07
CA THR A 128 5.22 2.32 14.06
C THR A 128 4.16 2.53 15.13
N GLY A 129 3.55 3.73 15.19
CA GLY A 129 2.56 4.10 16.19
C GLY A 129 3.15 4.59 17.52
N THR A 130 2.30 5.07 18.38
CA THR A 130 2.70 5.66 19.68
C THR A 130 3.22 4.62 20.68
N ARG A 131 4.04 5.05 21.64
CA ARG A 131 4.64 4.13 22.64
C ARG A 131 3.58 3.35 23.43
N TRP A 132 2.47 3.99 23.80
CA TRP A 132 1.41 3.34 24.56
C TRP A 132 0.61 2.34 23.70
N GLU A 133 0.34 2.65 22.43
CA GLU A 133 -0.31 1.72 21.48
C GLU A 133 0.52 0.45 21.31
N ARG A 134 1.83 0.62 21.12
CA ARG A 134 2.77 -0.50 21.00
C ARG A 134 2.80 -1.37 22.27
N ALA A 135 2.78 -0.76 23.44
CA ALA A 135 2.76 -1.48 24.73
C ALA A 135 1.45 -2.26 24.89
N LEU A 136 0.29 -1.63 24.64
CA LEU A 136 -1.00 -2.32 24.70
C LEU A 136 -1.11 -3.44 23.68
N THR A 137 -0.60 -3.23 22.45
CA THR A 137 -0.59 -4.26 21.40
C THR A 137 0.13 -5.53 21.85
N ARG A 138 1.28 -5.40 22.52
CA ARG A 138 2.02 -6.56 23.05
C ARG A 138 1.21 -7.37 24.05
N GLY A 139 0.47 -6.69 24.94
CA GLY A 139 -0.39 -7.34 25.93
C GLY A 139 -1.68 -7.92 25.36
N MET A 140 -2.28 -7.22 24.39
CA MET A 140 -3.58 -7.60 23.80
C MET A 140 -3.46 -8.39 22.48
N PHE A 141 -2.26 -8.80 22.09
CA PHE A 141 -2.00 -9.42 20.78
C PHE A 141 -2.95 -10.58 20.45
N PRO A 142 -3.28 -11.53 21.36
CA PRO A 142 -4.22 -12.61 21.02
C PRO A 142 -5.59 -12.09 20.59
N VAL A 143 -6.10 -11.04 21.25
CA VAL A 143 -7.39 -10.42 20.92
C VAL A 143 -7.30 -9.69 19.59
N MET A 144 -6.26 -8.88 19.39
CA MET A 144 -6.03 -8.18 18.13
C MET A 144 -5.92 -9.16 16.96
N ARG A 145 -5.15 -10.24 17.13
CA ARG A 145 -5.00 -11.30 16.13
C ARG A 145 -6.35 -11.90 15.76
N ALA A 146 -7.18 -12.23 16.76
CA ALA A 146 -8.52 -12.79 16.52
C ALA A 146 -9.42 -11.80 15.76
N MET A 147 -9.41 -10.53 16.14
CA MET A 147 -10.16 -9.47 15.46
C MET A 147 -9.70 -9.28 14.02
N MET A 148 -8.39 -9.21 13.77
CA MET A 148 -7.83 -9.08 12.44
C MET A 148 -8.16 -10.28 11.55
N ARG A 149 -7.99 -11.50 12.07
CA ARG A 149 -8.34 -12.72 11.34
C ARG A 149 -9.82 -12.75 10.94
N ARG A 150 -10.71 -12.42 11.89
CA ARG A 150 -12.16 -12.41 11.64
C ARG A 150 -12.55 -11.29 10.68
N GLY A 151 -12.07 -10.05 10.93
CA GLY A 151 -12.45 -8.85 10.14
C GLY A 151 -11.99 -8.91 8.69
N MET A 152 -10.84 -9.52 8.42
CA MET A 152 -10.27 -9.64 7.07
C MET A 152 -10.44 -11.04 6.46
N LYS A 153 -11.17 -11.95 7.14
CA LYS A 153 -11.38 -13.34 6.70
C LYS A 153 -10.05 -14.06 6.40
N VAL A 154 -9.13 -13.98 7.36
CA VAL A 154 -7.79 -14.58 7.26
C VAL A 154 -7.88 -16.04 7.70
N ASP A 155 -8.20 -16.91 6.77
CA ASP A 155 -8.25 -18.37 6.89
C ASP A 155 -7.57 -19.01 5.67
N ALA A 156 -7.37 -20.32 5.69
CA ALA A 156 -6.66 -21.04 4.63
C ALA A 156 -7.33 -20.88 3.26
N ALA A 157 -8.66 -21.00 3.20
CA ALA A 157 -9.41 -20.86 1.95
C ALA A 157 -9.35 -19.41 1.41
N GLY A 158 -9.45 -18.42 2.31
CA GLY A 158 -9.30 -17.00 1.95
C GLY A 158 -7.90 -16.65 1.50
N ALA A 159 -6.88 -17.20 2.15
CA ALA A 159 -5.47 -17.01 1.76
C ALA A 159 -5.18 -17.64 0.40
N GLU A 160 -5.68 -18.84 0.14
CA GLU A 160 -5.48 -19.51 -1.15
C GLU A 160 -6.16 -18.74 -2.31
N ARG A 161 -7.43 -18.33 -2.14
CA ARG A 161 -8.08 -17.47 -3.14
C ARG A 161 -7.33 -16.15 -3.36
N SER A 162 -6.74 -15.61 -2.30
CA SER A 162 -5.95 -14.39 -2.38
C SER A 162 -4.64 -14.61 -3.12
N ARG A 163 -3.94 -15.73 -2.86
CA ARG A 163 -2.72 -16.12 -3.58
C ARG A 163 -3.00 -16.24 -5.08
N GLN A 164 -4.06 -16.96 -5.46
CA GLN A 164 -4.45 -17.12 -6.86
C GLN A 164 -4.76 -15.78 -7.54
N ARG A 165 -5.44 -14.86 -6.84
CA ARG A 165 -5.72 -13.52 -7.38
C ARG A 165 -4.46 -12.66 -7.52
N VAL A 166 -3.54 -12.73 -6.55
CA VAL A 166 -2.24 -12.05 -6.65
C VAL A 166 -1.49 -12.59 -7.85
N GLU A 167 -1.36 -13.92 -7.97
CA GLU A 167 -0.66 -14.57 -9.08
C GLU A 167 -1.25 -14.18 -10.46
N ALA A 168 -2.57 -14.28 -10.60
CA ALA A 168 -3.25 -13.87 -11.84
C ALA A 168 -3.01 -12.40 -12.21
N THR A 169 -2.93 -11.50 -11.20
CA THR A 169 -2.60 -10.09 -11.46
C THR A 169 -1.16 -9.94 -11.91
N LEU A 170 -0.21 -10.65 -11.27
CA LEU A 170 1.20 -10.61 -11.65
C LEU A 170 1.41 -11.18 -13.07
N ASP A 171 0.73 -12.29 -13.43
CA ASP A 171 0.80 -12.89 -14.76
C ASP A 171 0.26 -11.96 -15.86
N ALA A 172 -0.87 -11.31 -15.59
CA ALA A 172 -1.45 -10.33 -16.51
C ALA A 172 -0.51 -9.14 -16.75
N LEU A 173 0.20 -8.71 -15.69
CA LEU A 173 1.17 -7.61 -15.81
C LEU A 173 2.47 -8.04 -16.47
N ASP A 174 2.96 -9.25 -16.25
CA ASP A 174 4.10 -9.79 -17.01
C ASP A 174 3.79 -9.84 -18.51
N ALA A 175 2.59 -10.32 -18.88
CA ALA A 175 2.14 -10.31 -20.26
C ALA A 175 2.04 -8.88 -20.83
N ARG A 176 1.56 -7.92 -20.02
CA ARG A 176 1.48 -6.52 -20.42
C ARG A 176 2.85 -5.87 -20.63
N LEU A 177 3.83 -6.24 -19.81
CA LEU A 177 5.21 -5.72 -19.86
C LEU A 177 6.09 -6.43 -20.91
N ALA A 178 5.61 -7.50 -21.53
CA ALA A 178 6.37 -8.30 -22.49
C ALA A 178 6.73 -7.54 -23.79
N ASP A 179 6.02 -6.47 -24.12
CA ASP A 179 6.33 -5.59 -25.25
C ASP A 179 7.45 -4.58 -24.95
N GLY A 180 8.03 -4.61 -23.75
CA GLY A 180 9.13 -3.74 -23.34
C GLY A 180 8.70 -2.33 -22.90
N ARG A 181 7.40 -2.09 -22.72
CA ARG A 181 6.89 -0.79 -22.24
C ARG A 181 7.50 -0.39 -20.90
N ARG A 182 7.75 0.90 -20.75
CA ARG A 182 8.31 1.46 -19.54
C ARG A 182 7.25 1.64 -18.44
N PHE A 183 6.03 2.00 -18.81
CA PHE A 183 4.90 2.29 -17.91
C PHE A 183 3.66 1.48 -18.30
N LEU A 184 2.72 1.32 -17.39
CA LEU A 184 1.51 0.53 -17.63
C LEU A 184 0.56 1.20 -18.63
N VAL A 185 0.55 2.54 -18.68
CA VAL A 185 -0.29 3.32 -19.59
C VAL A 185 0.54 4.42 -20.22
N GLY A 186 0.56 4.46 -21.56
CA GLY A 186 1.30 5.48 -22.30
C GLY A 186 2.82 5.40 -22.12
N ASP A 187 3.47 6.56 -22.19
CA ASP A 187 4.93 6.74 -22.21
C ASP A 187 5.49 7.44 -20.97
N ARG A 188 4.63 7.77 -20.00
CA ARG A 188 5.00 8.44 -18.74
C ARG A 188 4.40 7.75 -17.53
N PHE A 189 4.99 8.03 -16.35
CA PHE A 189 4.50 7.53 -15.06
C PHE A 189 3.09 8.03 -14.75
N THR A 190 2.18 7.11 -14.40
CA THR A 190 0.77 7.37 -14.18
C THR A 190 0.29 6.89 -12.79
N ALA A 191 -0.95 7.21 -12.48
CA ALA A 191 -1.67 6.72 -11.29
C ALA A 191 -1.72 5.18 -11.23
N ALA A 192 -1.74 4.50 -12.40
CA ALA A 192 -1.73 3.04 -12.47
C ALA A 192 -0.40 2.46 -11.99
N ASP A 193 0.73 3.04 -12.47
CA ASP A 193 2.08 2.63 -12.07
C ASP A 193 2.30 2.82 -10.57
N LEU A 194 1.95 4.01 -10.05
CA LEU A 194 2.05 4.34 -8.63
C LEU A 194 1.22 3.37 -7.79
N THR A 195 -0.04 3.15 -8.16
CA THR A 195 -0.95 2.29 -7.40
C THR A 195 -0.43 0.86 -7.36
N PHE A 196 -0.05 0.31 -8.51
CA PHE A 196 0.46 -1.05 -8.55
C PHE A 196 1.76 -1.20 -7.75
N ALA A 197 2.74 -0.32 -7.99
CA ALA A 197 4.02 -0.38 -7.28
C ALA A 197 3.84 -0.25 -5.76
N ALA A 198 3.03 0.70 -5.30
CA ALA A 198 2.76 0.88 -3.87
C ALA A 198 2.06 -0.35 -3.24
N LEU A 199 1.05 -0.92 -3.92
CA LEU A 199 0.30 -2.06 -3.39
C LEU A 199 1.08 -3.37 -3.42
N ALA A 200 1.92 -3.58 -4.44
CA ALA A 200 2.70 -4.79 -4.63
C ALA A 200 4.13 -4.71 -4.05
N GLY A 201 4.57 -3.52 -3.66
CA GLY A 201 5.91 -3.27 -3.11
C GLY A 201 6.30 -4.19 -1.95
N LEU A 202 5.33 -4.62 -1.14
CA LEU A 202 5.54 -5.58 -0.05
C LEU A 202 6.09 -6.95 -0.52
N LEU A 203 5.89 -7.32 -1.79
CA LEU A 203 6.44 -8.55 -2.37
C LEU A 203 7.92 -8.42 -2.73
N VAL A 204 8.38 -7.22 -3.02
CA VAL A 204 9.75 -6.96 -3.48
C VAL A 204 10.62 -6.41 -2.36
N GLY A 205 10.04 -5.58 -1.48
CA GLY A 205 10.74 -4.90 -0.39
C GLY A 205 11.75 -3.88 -0.90
N PRO A 206 11.34 -2.90 -1.72
CA PRO A 206 12.27 -1.87 -2.22
C PRO A 206 12.74 -0.97 -1.07
N PRO A 207 14.01 -0.54 -1.04
CA PRO A 207 14.55 0.28 0.04
C PRO A 207 13.93 1.68 0.13
N GLU A 208 13.33 2.16 -0.95
CA GLU A 208 12.68 3.47 -1.05
C GLU A 208 11.27 3.51 -0.45
N GLN A 209 10.76 2.40 0.11
CA GLN A 209 9.45 2.41 0.78
C GLN A 209 9.41 3.45 1.89
N GLY A 210 8.33 4.23 1.95
CA GLY A 210 8.15 5.33 2.90
C GLY A 210 7.94 4.91 4.36
N PHE A 211 8.25 3.67 4.71
CA PHE A 211 8.16 3.14 6.08
C PHE A 211 9.15 1.99 6.29
N PRO A 212 9.64 1.81 7.52
CA PRO A 212 10.52 0.68 7.82
C PRO A 212 9.71 -0.63 7.76
N VAL A 213 10.09 -1.53 6.84
CA VAL A 213 9.55 -2.90 6.80
C VAL A 213 10.48 -3.77 7.64
N PRO A 214 9.99 -4.35 8.74
CA PRO A 214 10.80 -5.30 9.50
C PRO A 214 11.15 -6.52 8.66
N ASP A 215 12.41 -6.92 8.67
CA ASP A 215 12.92 -8.04 7.86
C ASP A 215 12.27 -9.39 8.22
N GLY A 216 11.80 -9.54 9.46
CA GLY A 216 11.21 -10.79 9.96
C GLY A 216 10.05 -11.32 9.13
N GLY A 217 9.22 -10.43 8.56
CA GLY A 217 8.09 -10.82 7.70
C GLY A 217 8.55 -11.48 6.40
N LEU A 218 9.60 -10.96 5.78
CA LEU A 218 10.16 -11.48 4.54
C LEU A 218 10.98 -12.77 4.76
N GLN A 219 11.31 -13.12 6.01
CA GLN A 219 12.02 -14.35 6.35
C GLN A 219 11.09 -15.55 6.55
N ILE A 220 9.77 -15.35 6.62
CA ILE A 220 8.80 -16.46 6.66
C ILE A 220 8.93 -17.27 5.36
N PRO A 221 9.22 -18.59 5.41
CA PRO A 221 9.58 -19.36 4.22
C PRO A 221 8.61 -19.24 3.05
N ALA A 222 7.30 -19.24 3.31
CA ALA A 222 6.28 -19.10 2.29
C ALA A 222 6.32 -17.70 1.62
N ILE A 223 6.57 -16.64 2.40
CA ILE A 223 6.67 -15.26 1.90
C ILE A 223 8.00 -15.10 1.16
N ALA A 224 9.10 -15.58 1.74
CA ALA A 224 10.43 -15.52 1.16
C ALA A 224 10.48 -16.16 -0.23
N ALA A 225 9.90 -17.34 -0.38
CA ALA A 225 9.85 -18.05 -1.66
C ALA A 225 9.11 -17.27 -2.75
N VAL A 226 7.92 -16.71 -2.40
CA VAL A 226 7.15 -15.90 -3.35
C VAL A 226 7.88 -14.60 -3.67
N SER A 227 8.45 -13.92 -2.67
CA SER A 227 9.22 -12.69 -2.89
C SER A 227 10.43 -12.90 -3.79
N ALA A 228 11.19 -13.99 -3.59
CA ALA A 228 12.32 -14.35 -4.44
C ALA A 228 11.86 -14.58 -5.89
N ALA A 229 10.81 -15.38 -6.08
CA ALA A 229 10.27 -15.65 -7.42
C ALA A 229 9.77 -14.36 -8.11
N VAL A 230 9.05 -13.49 -7.40
CA VAL A 230 8.54 -12.23 -7.97
C VAL A 230 9.66 -11.29 -8.38
N ARG A 231 10.75 -11.18 -7.62
CA ARG A 231 11.89 -10.31 -7.97
C ARG A 231 12.52 -10.66 -9.32
N GLU A 232 12.51 -11.93 -9.72
CA GLU A 232 13.05 -12.40 -11.00
C GLU A 232 12.10 -12.15 -12.20
N ARG A 233 10.83 -11.86 -11.95
CA ARG A 233 9.83 -11.62 -12.99
C ARG A 233 9.94 -10.21 -13.59
N PRO A 234 9.44 -9.98 -14.81
CA PRO A 234 9.31 -8.63 -15.39
C PRO A 234 8.57 -7.67 -14.47
N VAL A 235 7.49 -8.11 -13.85
CA VAL A 235 6.68 -7.31 -12.91
C VAL A 235 7.46 -6.95 -11.63
N GLY A 236 8.31 -7.82 -11.12
CA GLY A 236 9.16 -7.53 -9.95
C GLY A 236 10.22 -6.47 -10.27
N ARG A 237 10.88 -6.61 -11.42
CA ARG A 237 11.82 -5.59 -11.94
C ARG A 237 11.12 -4.25 -12.20
N PHE A 238 9.88 -4.30 -12.70
CA PHE A 238 9.06 -3.10 -12.88
C PHE A 238 8.81 -2.39 -11.54
N ILE A 239 8.37 -3.11 -10.48
CA ILE A 239 8.14 -2.53 -9.15
C ILE A 239 9.42 -1.88 -8.63
N THR A 240 10.55 -2.60 -8.66
CA THR A 240 11.85 -2.08 -8.20
C THR A 240 12.22 -0.79 -8.93
N ARG A 241 12.08 -0.77 -10.26
CA ARG A 241 12.37 0.41 -11.08
C ARG A 241 11.45 1.58 -10.74
N MET A 242 10.14 1.35 -10.56
CA MET A 242 9.20 2.42 -10.19
C MET A 242 9.59 3.07 -8.87
N TYR A 243 9.99 2.27 -7.88
CA TYR A 243 10.48 2.82 -6.62
C TYR A 243 11.78 3.60 -6.79
N ALA A 244 12.76 3.05 -7.47
CA ALA A 244 14.07 3.68 -7.65
C ALA A 244 14.00 4.99 -8.46
N GLU A 245 13.15 5.06 -9.47
CA GLU A 245 13.11 6.19 -10.40
C GLU A 245 12.02 7.22 -10.08
N GLU A 246 10.89 6.78 -9.51
CA GLU A 246 9.68 7.60 -9.42
C GLU A 246 9.22 7.87 -7.97
N ARG A 247 9.75 7.14 -6.98
CA ARG A 247 9.42 7.36 -5.56
C ARG A 247 10.26 8.50 -4.99
N PRO A 248 9.66 9.68 -4.71
CA PRO A 248 10.39 10.75 -4.03
C PRO A 248 10.79 10.32 -2.61
N PRO A 249 11.81 10.94 -2.01
CA PRO A 249 12.09 10.78 -0.58
C PRO A 249 10.86 11.12 0.26
N THR A 250 10.61 10.33 1.30
CA THR A 250 9.50 10.59 2.24
C THR A 250 9.72 11.91 2.97
N ARG A 251 8.69 12.74 3.03
CA ARG A 251 8.73 14.09 3.62
C ARG A 251 8.05 14.18 4.99
N GLY A 252 7.52 13.06 5.49
CA GLY A 252 6.83 13.01 6.77
C GLY A 252 7.73 12.82 8.00
#